data_176c7578eadd07b6a7f6e806bbbefde4
#
_entry.id   176c7578eadd07b6a7f6e806bbbefde4
#
_cell.length_a   1.000
_cell.length_b   1.000
_cell.length_c   1.000
_cell.angle_alpha   90.00
_cell.angle_beta   90.00
_cell.angle_gamma   90.00
#
_symmetry.space_group_name_H-M   'P 1'
#
loop_
_entity.id
_entity.type
_entity.pdbx_description
1 polymer ?
#
loop_
_entity_poly.entity_id
_entity_poly.type
_entity_poly.pdbx_seq_one_letter_code
_entity_poly.pdbx_strand_id
1 'polypeptide(L)'
;LMTTKGQVITLQDIANVTTASKDATSISRYNGQDNVSIGIKNKSSAGTVNACRDVKEKLQQIQAENPAIEFEVTYDASSSIISSLTSVAETLLLGVVLTMAVLFLFFGDFKASLIVGASMPISLFLTLILMSMMGFSMNIVTLGSLVIAIGMMVDSSIVVIESCFRRQK
;
A
#
# COMPACT_ATOMS: atom_id res chain seq x y z
N LEU A 1 -37.90 36.01 5.02
CA LEU A 1 -38.16 37.35 4.52
C LEU A 1 -39.19 38.02 5.41
N MET A 2 -39.04 39.32 5.69
CA MET A 2 -40.05 40.09 6.42
C MET A 2 -40.75 41.07 5.45
N THR A 3 -42.05 41.09 5.53
CA THR A 3 -42.83 42.13 4.80
C THR A 3 -42.71 43.49 5.49
N THR A 4 -43.01 44.55 4.78
CA THR A 4 -43.06 45.96 5.31
C THR A 4 -44.05 46.13 6.49
N LYS A 5 -44.90 45.12 6.76
CA LYS A 5 -45.85 45.08 7.90
C LYS A 5 -45.36 44.15 9.05
N GLY A 6 -44.11 43.68 9.04
CA GLY A 6 -43.57 42.84 10.12
C GLY A 6 -44.00 41.36 10.13
N GLN A 7 -44.71 40.88 9.15
CA GLN A 7 -45.06 39.48 9.01
C GLN A 7 -43.84 38.70 8.49
N VAL A 8 -43.54 37.56 9.13
CA VAL A 8 -42.48 36.64 8.68
C VAL A 8 -43.05 35.76 7.58
N ILE A 9 -42.56 35.90 6.36
CA ILE A 9 -42.88 35.03 5.25
C ILE A 9 -41.89 33.86 5.29
N THR A 10 -42.37 32.65 5.42
CA THR A 10 -41.60 31.42 5.31
C THR A 10 -41.48 30.98 3.85
N LEU A 11 -40.53 30.08 3.57
CA LEU A 11 -40.36 29.58 2.20
C LEU A 11 -41.59 28.79 1.72
N GLN A 12 -42.33 28.17 2.64
CA GLN A 12 -43.54 27.41 2.36
C GLN A 12 -44.71 28.29 1.93
N ASP A 13 -44.71 29.60 2.28
CA ASP A 13 -45.77 30.54 1.90
C ASP A 13 -45.66 30.98 0.43
N ILE A 14 -44.48 30.83 -0.18
CA ILE A 14 -44.19 31.31 -1.53
C ILE A 14 -43.70 30.21 -2.49
N ALA A 15 -43.41 29.00 -1.97
CA ALA A 15 -42.93 27.88 -2.76
C ALA A 15 -43.39 26.54 -2.16
N ASN A 16 -43.63 25.58 -3.02
CA ASN A 16 -43.92 24.22 -2.57
C ASN A 16 -42.56 23.52 -2.24
N VAL A 17 -42.31 23.34 -0.94
CA VAL A 17 -41.08 22.71 -0.47
C VAL A 17 -41.31 21.22 -0.34
N THR A 18 -40.74 20.45 -1.26
CA THR A 18 -40.82 18.99 -1.23
C THR A 18 -39.42 18.41 -1.05
N THR A 19 -39.29 17.33 -0.28
CA THR A 19 -38.08 16.54 -0.21
C THR A 19 -38.12 15.52 -1.33
N ALA A 20 -37.23 15.63 -2.28
CA ALA A 20 -37.09 14.65 -3.36
C ALA A 20 -35.66 14.11 -3.38
N SER A 21 -35.51 12.88 -3.82
CA SER A 21 -34.19 12.33 -4.12
C SER A 21 -33.61 13.09 -5.30
N LYS A 22 -32.32 13.47 -5.21
CA LYS A 22 -31.62 14.08 -6.35
C LYS A 22 -31.57 13.07 -7.50
N ASP A 23 -31.74 13.56 -8.74
CA ASP A 23 -31.61 12.71 -9.92
C ASP A 23 -30.30 11.93 -9.86
N ALA A 24 -30.39 10.62 -10.06
CA ALA A 24 -29.23 9.74 -10.01
C ALA A 24 -28.28 10.07 -11.16
N THR A 25 -27.12 10.62 -10.82
CA THR A 25 -26.04 10.91 -11.79
C THR A 25 -25.14 9.72 -12.07
N SER A 26 -25.24 8.67 -11.24
CA SER A 26 -24.50 7.41 -11.38
C SER A 26 -25.35 6.26 -10.87
N ILE A 27 -25.23 5.12 -11.54
CA ILE A 27 -25.89 3.87 -11.15
C ILE A 27 -24.77 2.92 -10.73
N SER A 28 -24.89 2.33 -9.54
CA SER A 28 -23.99 1.28 -9.08
C SER A 28 -24.75 -0.03 -8.97
N ARG A 29 -24.22 -1.09 -9.62
CA ARG A 29 -24.80 -2.43 -9.58
C ARG A 29 -23.72 -3.46 -9.31
N TYR A 30 -24.05 -4.42 -8.46
CA TYR A 30 -23.23 -5.59 -8.17
C TYR A 30 -24.04 -6.85 -8.47
N ASN A 31 -23.52 -7.74 -9.31
CA ASN A 31 -24.23 -8.95 -9.76
C ASN A 31 -25.67 -8.69 -10.30
N GLY A 32 -25.87 -7.53 -10.96
CA GLY A 32 -27.16 -7.16 -11.54
C GLY A 32 -28.15 -6.53 -10.55
N GLN A 33 -27.81 -6.43 -9.27
CA GLN A 33 -28.63 -5.77 -8.23
C GLN A 33 -28.13 -4.36 -7.97
N ASP A 34 -29.04 -3.43 -7.71
CA ASP A 34 -28.68 -2.07 -7.36
C ASP A 34 -28.02 -2.06 -5.98
N ASN A 35 -26.91 -1.35 -5.85
CA ASN A 35 -26.15 -1.24 -4.62
C ASN A 35 -25.72 0.19 -4.31
N VAL A 36 -25.17 0.40 -3.12
CA VAL A 36 -24.54 1.65 -2.71
C VAL A 36 -23.03 1.42 -2.62
N SER A 37 -22.25 2.14 -3.42
CA SER A 37 -20.79 2.07 -3.37
C SER A 37 -20.25 3.10 -2.38
N ILE A 38 -19.43 2.63 -1.43
CA ILE A 38 -18.78 3.47 -0.41
C ILE A 38 -17.28 3.42 -0.61
N GLY A 39 -16.69 4.56 -0.91
CA GLY A 39 -15.22 4.71 -1.01
C GLY A 39 -14.64 5.25 0.29
N ILE A 40 -13.80 4.47 0.96
CA ILE A 40 -13.10 4.86 2.19
C ILE A 40 -11.66 5.21 1.86
N LYS A 41 -11.20 6.39 2.30
CA LYS A 41 -9.83 6.87 2.12
C LYS A 41 -9.19 7.11 3.47
N ASN A 42 -7.95 6.63 3.65
CA ASN A 42 -7.18 6.92 4.84
C ASN A 42 -6.50 8.30 4.75
N LYS A 43 -6.19 8.88 5.91
CA LYS A 43 -5.30 10.05 5.96
C LYS A 43 -3.86 9.59 5.68
N SER A 44 -3.06 10.46 5.07
CA SER A 44 -1.66 10.17 4.69
C SER A 44 -0.76 9.70 5.85
N SER A 45 -1.11 10.03 7.10
CA SER A 45 -0.37 9.63 8.31
C SER A 45 -0.72 8.24 8.84
N ALA A 46 -1.80 7.63 8.36
CA ALA A 46 -2.22 6.29 8.80
C ALA A 46 -1.69 5.23 7.83
N GLY A 47 -1.09 4.17 8.36
CA GLY A 47 -0.67 3.03 7.54
C GLY A 47 -1.87 2.38 6.85
N THR A 48 -1.82 2.27 5.53
CA THR A 48 -2.94 1.76 4.72
C THR A 48 -3.39 0.36 5.15
N VAL A 49 -2.45 -0.52 5.48
CA VAL A 49 -2.77 -1.90 5.90
C VAL A 49 -3.56 -1.92 7.21
N ASN A 50 -3.16 -1.11 8.20
CA ASN A 50 -3.88 -1.01 9.48
C ASN A 50 -5.28 -0.41 9.26
N ALA A 51 -5.37 0.67 8.48
CA ALA A 51 -6.65 1.29 8.16
C ALA A 51 -7.63 0.33 7.48
N CYS A 52 -7.16 -0.48 6.51
CA CYS A 52 -7.99 -1.49 5.86
C CYS A 52 -8.43 -2.59 6.83
N ARG A 53 -7.57 -3.00 7.76
CA ARG A 53 -7.93 -3.98 8.80
C ARG A 53 -9.01 -3.42 9.71
N ASP A 54 -8.83 -2.21 10.23
CA ASP A 54 -9.78 -1.57 11.14
C ASP A 54 -11.17 -1.37 10.46
N VAL A 55 -11.16 -1.03 9.16
CA VAL A 55 -12.39 -0.93 8.36
C VAL A 55 -13.08 -2.29 8.25
N LYS A 56 -12.33 -3.36 7.93
CA LYS A 56 -12.91 -4.71 7.83
C LYS A 56 -13.52 -5.17 9.16
N GLU A 57 -12.83 -4.95 10.27
CA GLU A 57 -13.36 -5.27 11.61
C GLU A 57 -14.65 -4.49 11.88
N LYS A 58 -14.68 -3.20 11.51
CA LYS A 58 -15.88 -2.38 11.70
C LYS A 58 -17.05 -2.81 10.82
N LEU A 59 -16.78 -3.19 9.58
CA LEU A 59 -17.80 -3.73 8.68
C LEU A 59 -18.41 -5.02 9.24
N GLN A 60 -17.60 -5.92 9.79
CA GLN A 60 -18.08 -7.15 10.43
C GLN A 60 -18.96 -6.86 11.65
N GLN A 61 -18.60 -5.87 12.47
CA GLN A 61 -19.43 -5.43 13.60
C GLN A 61 -20.79 -4.91 13.13
N ILE A 62 -20.80 -4.01 12.12
CA ILE A 62 -22.04 -3.44 11.60
C ILE A 62 -22.91 -4.53 10.98
N GLN A 63 -22.34 -5.50 10.28
CA GLN A 63 -23.08 -6.61 9.70
C GLN A 63 -23.69 -7.52 10.75
N ALA A 64 -22.96 -7.74 11.88
CA ALA A 64 -23.51 -8.50 13.01
C ALA A 64 -24.67 -7.79 13.72
N GLU A 65 -24.61 -6.47 13.81
CA GLU A 65 -25.68 -5.63 14.37
C GLU A 65 -26.88 -5.51 13.42
N ASN A 66 -26.66 -5.59 12.12
CA ASN A 66 -27.67 -5.42 11.07
C ASN A 66 -27.58 -6.55 10.02
N PRO A 67 -28.13 -7.73 10.29
CA PRO A 67 -28.04 -8.89 9.38
C PRO A 67 -28.71 -8.68 8.00
N ALA A 68 -29.51 -7.65 7.84
CA ALA A 68 -30.16 -7.30 6.57
C ALA A 68 -29.21 -6.56 5.60
N ILE A 69 -28.02 -6.14 6.07
CA ILE A 69 -27.02 -5.43 5.26
C ILE A 69 -25.91 -6.39 4.92
N GLU A 70 -25.65 -6.58 3.63
CA GLU A 70 -24.53 -7.36 3.13
C GLU A 70 -23.45 -6.41 2.61
N PHE A 71 -22.21 -6.60 3.05
CA PHE A 71 -21.05 -5.83 2.59
C PHE A 71 -20.15 -6.69 1.71
N GLU A 72 -19.86 -6.19 0.52
CA GLU A 72 -18.89 -6.78 -0.37
C GLU A 72 -17.69 -5.84 -0.56
N VAL A 73 -16.49 -6.31 -0.29
CA VAL A 73 -15.26 -5.54 -0.46
C VAL A 73 -14.75 -5.72 -1.88
N THR A 74 -15.09 -4.79 -2.77
CA THR A 74 -14.70 -4.85 -4.19
C THR A 74 -13.24 -4.49 -4.44
N TYR A 75 -12.65 -3.64 -3.61
CA TYR A 75 -11.26 -3.23 -3.71
C TYR A 75 -10.62 -3.07 -2.33
N ASP A 76 -9.49 -3.71 -2.13
CA ASP A 76 -8.69 -3.63 -0.92
C ASP A 76 -7.23 -3.26 -1.25
N ALA A 77 -6.85 -2.03 -0.93
CA ALA A 77 -5.49 -1.55 -1.17
C ALA A 77 -4.44 -2.29 -0.33
N SER A 78 -4.82 -2.90 0.80
CA SER A 78 -3.87 -3.63 1.65
C SER A 78 -3.37 -4.90 0.97
N SER A 79 -4.18 -5.56 0.17
CA SER A 79 -3.80 -6.77 -0.57
C SER A 79 -2.66 -6.49 -1.56
N SER A 80 -2.72 -5.37 -2.27
CA SER A 80 -1.67 -4.95 -3.21
C SER A 80 -0.36 -4.63 -2.49
N ILE A 81 -0.43 -4.01 -1.32
CA ILE A 81 0.76 -3.69 -0.50
C ILE A 81 1.40 -4.99 0.02
N ILE A 82 0.61 -5.91 0.56
CA ILE A 82 1.10 -7.21 1.05
C ILE A 82 1.72 -8.02 -0.08
N SER A 83 1.08 -8.09 -1.24
CA SER A 83 1.62 -8.76 -2.42
C SER A 83 2.95 -8.14 -2.86
N SER A 84 3.05 -6.81 -2.86
CA SER A 84 4.31 -6.12 -3.18
C SER A 84 5.41 -6.40 -2.16
N LEU A 85 5.09 -6.46 -0.86
CA LEU A 85 6.04 -6.84 0.20
C LEU A 85 6.56 -8.27 0.00
N THR A 86 5.68 -9.19 -0.35
CA THR A 86 6.05 -10.58 -0.66
C THR A 86 6.99 -10.62 -1.86
N SER A 87 6.68 -9.88 -2.93
CA SER A 87 7.54 -9.78 -4.11
C SER A 87 8.92 -9.19 -3.80
N VAL A 88 8.99 -8.18 -2.90
CA VAL A 88 10.28 -7.63 -2.41
C VAL A 88 11.08 -8.72 -1.70
N ALA A 89 10.44 -9.49 -0.81
CA ALA A 89 11.11 -10.55 -0.05
C ALA A 89 11.61 -11.68 -0.98
N GLU A 90 10.81 -12.10 -1.94
CA GLU A 90 11.17 -13.12 -2.93
C GLU A 90 12.31 -12.65 -3.83
N THR A 91 12.25 -11.41 -4.31
CA THR A 91 13.31 -10.81 -5.14
C THR A 91 14.62 -10.69 -4.37
N LEU A 92 14.56 -10.28 -3.10
CA LEU A 92 15.72 -10.21 -2.22
C LEU A 92 16.34 -11.60 -2.04
N LEU A 93 15.54 -12.61 -1.69
CA LEU A 93 16.00 -13.97 -1.48
C LEU A 93 16.65 -14.54 -2.74
N LEU A 94 15.98 -14.40 -3.89
CA LEU A 94 16.51 -14.84 -5.18
C LEU A 94 17.81 -14.10 -5.52
N GLY A 95 17.87 -12.77 -5.33
CA GLY A 95 19.04 -11.96 -5.55
C GLY A 95 20.24 -12.39 -4.69
N VAL A 96 20.03 -12.63 -3.40
CA VAL A 96 21.03 -13.13 -2.48
C VAL A 96 21.57 -14.48 -2.93
N VAL A 97 20.70 -15.45 -3.19
CA VAL A 97 21.08 -16.80 -3.61
C VAL A 97 21.85 -16.77 -4.93
N LEU A 98 21.36 -16.03 -5.92
CA LEU A 98 21.99 -15.92 -7.23
C LEU A 98 23.39 -15.27 -7.11
N THR A 99 23.49 -14.18 -6.37
CA THR A 99 24.78 -13.49 -6.15
C THR A 99 25.77 -14.39 -5.43
N MET A 100 25.35 -15.08 -4.38
CA MET A 100 26.22 -16.03 -3.67
C MET A 100 26.69 -17.16 -4.60
N ALA A 101 25.80 -17.69 -5.44
CA ALA A 101 26.15 -18.76 -6.39
C ALA A 101 27.17 -18.26 -7.42
N VAL A 102 26.94 -17.09 -8.01
CA VAL A 102 27.86 -16.49 -8.99
C VAL A 102 29.23 -16.20 -8.37
N LEU A 103 29.26 -15.55 -7.20
CA LEU A 103 30.52 -15.24 -6.53
C LEU A 103 31.26 -16.50 -6.12
N PHE A 104 30.58 -17.52 -5.62
CA PHE A 104 31.21 -18.80 -5.29
C PHE A 104 31.82 -19.50 -6.52
N LEU A 105 31.14 -19.44 -7.65
CA LEU A 105 31.60 -20.04 -8.91
C LEU A 105 32.83 -19.33 -9.48
N PHE A 106 32.91 -18.00 -9.36
CA PHE A 106 34.03 -17.22 -9.90
C PHE A 106 35.23 -17.15 -8.98
N PHE A 107 35.02 -17.05 -7.67
CA PHE A 107 36.10 -16.81 -6.71
C PHE A 107 36.44 -18.05 -5.87
N GLY A 108 35.56 -19.07 -5.80
CA GLY A 108 35.77 -20.28 -5.02
C GLY A 108 35.80 -20.05 -3.50
N ASP A 109 35.52 -18.83 -3.03
CA ASP A 109 35.54 -18.49 -1.60
C ASP A 109 34.13 -18.29 -1.08
N PHE A 110 33.68 -19.28 -0.30
CA PHE A 110 32.34 -19.28 0.31
C PHE A 110 32.16 -18.16 1.35
N LYS A 111 33.24 -17.80 2.08
CA LYS A 111 33.15 -16.74 3.10
C LYS A 111 32.91 -15.38 2.47
N ALA A 112 33.68 -15.06 1.39
CA ALA A 112 33.47 -13.82 0.65
C ALA A 112 32.07 -13.74 0.06
N SER A 113 31.55 -14.82 -0.55
CA SER A 113 30.20 -14.89 -1.09
C SER A 113 29.14 -14.68 -0.01
N LEU A 114 29.33 -15.26 1.17
CA LEU A 114 28.40 -15.12 2.31
C LEU A 114 28.36 -13.67 2.84
N ILE A 115 29.52 -13.00 2.93
CA ILE A 115 29.59 -11.60 3.39
C ILE A 115 28.80 -10.70 2.46
N VAL A 116 28.95 -10.86 1.14
CA VAL A 116 28.19 -10.07 0.17
C VAL A 116 26.71 -10.41 0.22
N GLY A 117 26.36 -11.67 0.24
CA GLY A 117 24.97 -12.10 0.33
C GLY A 117 24.29 -11.52 1.57
N ALA A 118 24.97 -11.50 2.72
CA ALA A 118 24.44 -10.93 3.95
C ALA A 118 24.33 -9.38 3.91
N SER A 119 25.19 -8.71 3.15
CA SER A 119 25.15 -7.24 3.06
C SER A 119 23.83 -6.70 2.46
N MET A 120 23.21 -7.46 1.56
CA MET A 120 21.96 -7.07 0.89
C MET A 120 20.78 -6.93 1.87
N PRO A 121 20.41 -8.00 2.64
CA PRO A 121 19.33 -7.87 3.60
C PRO A 121 19.63 -6.82 4.69
N ILE A 122 20.88 -6.70 5.13
CA ILE A 122 21.28 -5.68 6.11
C ILE A 122 21.02 -4.27 5.56
N SER A 123 21.43 -3.98 4.33
CA SER A 123 21.22 -2.69 3.68
C SER A 123 19.74 -2.41 3.46
N LEU A 124 18.95 -3.43 3.10
CA LEU A 124 17.50 -3.28 2.98
C LEU A 124 16.85 -2.92 4.32
N PHE A 125 17.16 -3.67 5.39
CA PHE A 125 16.64 -3.37 6.71
C PHE A 125 17.03 -1.98 7.20
N LEU A 126 18.29 -1.57 6.98
CA LEU A 126 18.73 -0.22 7.31
C LEU A 126 17.92 0.85 6.54
N THR A 127 17.68 0.63 5.26
CA THR A 127 16.85 1.53 4.45
C THR A 127 15.43 1.62 4.99
N LEU A 128 14.81 0.50 5.36
CA LEU A 128 13.46 0.47 5.93
C LEU A 128 13.39 1.23 7.27
N ILE A 129 14.41 1.06 8.11
CA ILE A 129 14.51 1.79 9.39
C ILE A 129 14.62 3.29 9.14
N LEU A 130 15.50 3.73 8.23
CA LEU A 130 15.65 5.14 7.88
C LEU A 130 14.37 5.73 7.28
N MET A 131 13.70 5.02 6.38
CA MET A 131 12.40 5.43 5.85
C MET A 131 11.36 5.62 6.95
N SER A 132 11.30 4.68 7.90
CA SER A 132 10.40 4.77 9.05
C SER A 132 10.71 5.98 9.93
N MET A 133 11.99 6.25 10.21
CA MET A 133 12.41 7.42 10.99
C MET A 133 12.09 8.75 10.30
N MET A 134 12.16 8.78 8.98
CA MET A 134 11.84 9.97 8.17
C MET A 134 10.33 10.13 7.92
N GLY A 135 9.49 9.23 8.43
CA GLY A 135 8.04 9.28 8.27
C GLY A 135 7.54 8.92 6.88
N PHE A 136 8.34 8.24 6.06
CA PHE A 136 7.87 7.73 4.77
C PHE A 136 6.89 6.59 4.96
N SER A 137 5.76 6.68 4.26
CA SER A 137 4.77 5.60 4.24
C SER A 137 5.15 4.51 3.23
N MET A 138 4.92 3.25 3.61
CA MET A 138 5.01 2.14 2.66
C MET A 138 3.81 2.15 1.73
N ASN A 139 4.08 2.29 0.44
CA ASN A 139 3.10 2.22 -0.63
C ASN A 139 3.72 1.52 -1.85
N ILE A 140 2.92 1.28 -2.90
CA ILE A 140 3.37 0.57 -4.11
C ILE A 140 4.59 1.25 -4.75
N VAL A 141 4.66 2.58 -4.74
CA VAL A 141 5.79 3.32 -5.34
C VAL A 141 7.07 3.13 -4.55
N THR A 142 7.01 3.26 -3.21
CA THR A 142 8.17 3.05 -2.35
C THR A 142 8.66 1.60 -2.37
N LEU A 143 7.74 0.64 -2.41
CA LEU A 143 8.09 -0.79 -2.52
C LEU A 143 8.68 -1.12 -3.90
N GLY A 144 8.13 -0.56 -4.98
CA GLY A 144 8.71 -0.70 -6.32
C GLY A 144 10.12 -0.12 -6.41
N SER A 145 10.36 1.04 -5.80
CA SER A 145 11.70 1.64 -5.71
C SER A 145 12.69 0.76 -4.94
N LEU A 146 12.24 0.09 -3.88
CA LEU A 146 13.05 -0.87 -3.12
C LEU A 146 13.48 -2.08 -3.98
N VAL A 147 12.59 -2.62 -4.80
CA VAL A 147 12.92 -3.73 -5.73
C VAL A 147 14.03 -3.30 -6.69
N ILE A 148 13.92 -2.10 -7.28
CA ILE A 148 14.94 -1.56 -8.18
C ILE A 148 16.26 -1.34 -7.44
N ALA A 149 16.22 -0.79 -6.23
CA ALA A 149 17.41 -0.56 -5.41
C ALA A 149 18.15 -1.86 -5.06
N ILE A 150 17.41 -2.95 -4.76
CA ILE A 150 18.01 -4.28 -4.53
C ILE A 150 18.80 -4.73 -5.77
N GLY A 151 18.24 -4.61 -6.97
CA GLY A 151 18.92 -4.98 -8.21
C GLY A 151 20.25 -4.19 -8.41
N MET A 152 20.20 -2.87 -8.22
CA MET A 152 21.38 -2.01 -8.35
C MET A 152 22.46 -2.31 -7.27
N MET A 153 22.04 -2.72 -6.09
CA MET A 153 22.96 -3.06 -4.98
C MET A 153 23.72 -4.35 -5.25
N VAL A 154 23.08 -5.34 -5.88
CA VAL A 154 23.72 -6.60 -6.29
C VAL A 154 24.90 -6.30 -7.21
N ASP A 155 24.70 -5.52 -8.26
CA ASP A 155 25.76 -5.17 -9.23
C ASP A 155 26.91 -4.43 -8.59
N SER A 156 26.64 -3.46 -7.73
CA SER A 156 27.66 -2.69 -7.02
C SER A 156 28.51 -3.58 -6.09
N SER A 157 27.91 -4.53 -5.41
CA SER A 157 28.59 -5.46 -4.50
C SER A 157 29.53 -6.41 -5.25
N ILE A 158 29.13 -6.88 -6.43
CA ILE A 158 29.95 -7.73 -7.30
C ILE A 158 31.22 -6.99 -7.73
N VAL A 159 31.09 -5.74 -8.21
CA VAL A 159 32.20 -4.92 -8.67
C VAL A 159 33.23 -4.65 -7.55
N VAL A 160 32.77 -4.36 -6.33
CA VAL A 160 33.65 -4.13 -5.18
C VAL A 160 34.47 -5.38 -4.86
N ILE A 161 33.85 -6.53 -4.83
CA ILE A 161 34.54 -7.80 -4.52
C ILE A 161 35.51 -8.18 -5.62
N GLU A 162 35.10 -8.07 -6.88
CA GLU A 162 36.01 -8.30 -7.99
C GLU A 162 37.28 -7.43 -7.85
N SER A 163 37.13 -6.15 -7.53
CA SER A 163 38.22 -5.22 -7.31
C SER A 163 39.11 -5.63 -6.14
N CYS A 164 38.54 -6.15 -5.04
CA CYS A 164 39.32 -6.65 -3.91
C CYS A 164 40.15 -7.88 -4.27
N PHE A 165 39.54 -8.87 -4.93
CA PHE A 165 40.25 -10.08 -5.33
C PHE A 165 41.33 -9.81 -6.39
N ARG A 166 41.11 -8.85 -7.29
CA ARG A 166 42.12 -8.45 -8.29
C ARG A 166 43.36 -7.79 -7.68
N ARG A 167 43.24 -7.16 -6.52
CA ARG A 167 44.34 -6.56 -5.79
C ARG A 167 45.13 -7.54 -4.91
N GLN A 168 44.57 -8.70 -4.62
CA GLN A 168 45.22 -9.75 -3.82
C GLN A 168 46.07 -10.73 -4.66
N LYS A 169 45.97 -10.65 -5.99
CA LYS A 169 46.85 -11.33 -6.95
C LYS A 169 47.96 -10.39 -7.37
#